data_fedcec63144130a0e7baa169c11d8e9d
#
_entry.id   fedcec63144130a0e7baa169c11d8e9d
#
_cell.length_a   1.000
_cell.length_b   1.000
_cell.length_c   1.000
_cell.angle_alpha   90.00
_cell.angle_beta   90.00
_cell.angle_gamma   90.00
#
_symmetry.space_group_name_H-M   'P 1'
#
loop_
_entity.id
_entity.type
_entity.pdbx_description
1 polymer ?
#
loop_
_entity_poly.entity_id
_entity_poly.type
_entity_poly.pdbx_seq_one_letter_code
_entity_poly.pdbx_strand_id
1 'polypeptide(L)'
;YIESDTCVVTWCVGHLVTMSYPEKYDMKYKRWSLDTLPFLPHDFKYEVIPGVEKQFQIVKGLLNRPDIDTIYVCTDSGREGEYIYRLVAQMAGVKDKTQKRVWIDSQTEEEILRGIREAKDISEYDNLAAAAYLRAKEDYLMGINFSRVLTLRYGNSVTNYLGGKYQAISVGRVMTCVLGMVVRREREIRAFVKTPFYRVVSSIALEGESFEGEWRAVEGSRYFQSPVLYKENGFKKKEDAQKLICELSTQQPLICTVEKIERKKENKNPPLLFNLAELQNVCSKLF
;
A
#
# COMPACT_ATOMS: atom_id res chain seq x y z
N TYR A 1 11.79 28.28 13.13
CA TYR A 1 13.03 27.67 13.63
C TYR A 1 13.18 27.91 15.13
N ILE A 2 14.02 27.11 15.76
CA ILE A 2 14.43 27.25 17.16
C ILE A 2 15.95 27.42 17.14
N GLU A 3 16.45 28.34 17.92
CA GLU A 3 17.88 28.67 17.97
C GLU A 3 18.39 28.62 19.40
N SER A 4 19.56 28.04 19.57
CA SER A 4 20.32 28.02 20.82
C SER A 4 21.74 28.53 20.55
N ASP A 5 22.58 28.63 21.58
CA ASP A 5 23.97 29.09 21.45
C ASP A 5 24.82 28.18 20.56
N THR A 6 24.44 26.92 20.37
CA THR A 6 25.24 25.90 19.67
C THR A 6 24.60 25.33 18.43
N CYS A 7 23.30 25.49 18.25
CA CYS A 7 22.59 24.91 17.10
C CYS A 7 21.31 25.67 16.73
N VAL A 8 20.91 25.53 15.48
CA VAL A 8 19.64 26.01 14.94
C VAL A 8 18.87 24.82 14.39
N VAL A 9 17.61 24.67 14.81
CA VAL A 9 16.71 23.64 14.34
C VAL A 9 15.63 24.28 13.47
N THR A 10 15.47 23.78 12.26
CA THR A 10 14.39 24.17 11.34
C THR A 10 13.73 22.92 10.74
N TRP A 11 12.63 23.10 10.05
CA TRP A 11 11.84 21.99 9.49
C TRP A 11 11.18 22.36 8.18
N CYS A 12 10.85 21.34 7.41
CA CYS A 12 9.93 21.44 6.29
C CYS A 12 8.50 21.12 6.77
N VAL A 13 7.50 21.71 6.12
CA VAL A 13 6.08 21.41 6.36
C VAL A 13 5.53 20.45 5.30
N GLY A 14 6.25 19.38 5.04
CA GLY A 14 6.13 18.53 3.88
C GLY A 14 7.10 18.97 2.77
N HIS A 15 6.74 18.75 1.50
CA HIS A 15 7.55 19.25 0.38
C HIS A 15 7.51 20.78 0.32
N LEU A 16 8.67 21.41 0.18
CA LEU A 16 8.80 22.85 -0.09
C LEU A 16 9.06 23.12 -1.59
N VAL A 17 9.54 22.13 -2.31
CA VAL A 17 9.92 22.19 -3.72
C VAL A 17 9.24 21.06 -4.48
N THR A 18 8.81 21.36 -5.69
CA THR A 18 8.19 20.38 -6.61
C THR A 18 8.73 20.52 -8.02
N MET A 19 8.49 19.54 -8.88
CA MET A 19 8.72 19.70 -10.32
C MET A 19 7.70 20.67 -10.91
N SER A 20 8.20 21.58 -11.76
CA SER A 20 7.36 22.61 -12.40
C SER A 20 6.36 22.00 -13.37
N TYR A 21 5.16 22.55 -13.42
CA TYR A 21 4.15 22.14 -14.38
C TYR A 21 4.59 22.34 -15.82
N PRO A 22 4.05 21.56 -16.81
CA PRO A 22 4.44 21.61 -18.21
C PRO A 22 4.41 23.01 -18.84
N GLU A 23 3.50 23.89 -18.44
CA GLU A 23 3.41 25.27 -18.92
C GLU A 23 4.63 26.15 -18.57
N LYS A 24 5.44 25.73 -17.58
CA LYS A 24 6.71 26.41 -17.25
C LYS A 24 7.83 26.06 -18.22
N TYR A 25 7.64 25.02 -19.02
CA TYR A 25 8.56 24.63 -20.09
C TYR A 25 8.19 25.34 -21.41
N ASP A 26 6.90 25.30 -21.77
CA ASP A 26 6.34 25.96 -22.93
C ASP A 26 4.84 26.20 -22.71
N MET A 27 4.38 27.43 -23.01
CA MET A 27 2.97 27.82 -22.85
C MET A 27 1.99 26.99 -23.66
N LYS A 28 2.45 26.30 -24.74
CA LYS A 28 1.60 25.36 -25.49
C LYS A 28 1.03 24.24 -24.62
N TYR A 29 1.74 23.85 -23.55
CA TYR A 29 1.29 22.79 -22.63
C TYR A 29 0.24 23.27 -21.60
N LYS A 30 -0.07 24.57 -21.54
CA LYS A 30 -1.11 25.09 -20.65
C LYS A 30 -2.50 24.59 -21.04
N ARG A 31 -2.78 24.58 -22.36
CA ARG A 31 -3.99 23.98 -22.89
C ARG A 31 -3.73 22.49 -23.19
N TRP A 32 -4.54 21.63 -22.60
CA TRP A 32 -4.41 20.19 -22.85
C TRP A 32 -4.88 19.87 -24.27
N SER A 33 -4.01 19.20 -25.04
CA SER A 33 -4.30 18.69 -26.38
C SER A 33 -3.54 17.38 -26.58
N LEU A 34 -4.12 16.47 -27.37
CA LEU A 34 -3.43 15.24 -27.78
C LEU A 34 -2.19 15.52 -28.63
N ASP A 35 -2.18 16.64 -29.39
CA ASP A 35 -1.07 17.03 -30.26
C ASP A 35 0.18 17.46 -29.49
N THR A 36 0.01 17.78 -28.19
CA THR A 36 1.12 18.18 -27.29
C THR A 36 1.61 17.03 -26.41
N LEU A 37 1.15 15.81 -26.65
CA LEU A 37 1.55 14.62 -25.92
C LEU A 37 2.35 13.67 -26.81
N PRO A 38 3.32 12.92 -26.27
CA PRO A 38 3.72 12.93 -24.85
C PRO A 38 4.55 14.16 -24.47
N PHE A 39 4.39 14.63 -23.22
CA PHE A 39 5.27 15.62 -22.62
C PHE A 39 6.49 14.90 -22.03
N LEU A 40 7.66 15.10 -22.62
CA LEU A 40 8.92 14.46 -22.23
C LEU A 40 10.02 15.54 -22.18
N PRO A 41 10.18 16.25 -21.05
CA PRO A 41 11.23 17.26 -20.94
C PRO A 41 12.62 16.61 -20.88
N HIS A 42 13.58 17.20 -21.55
CA HIS A 42 14.97 16.78 -21.44
C HIS A 42 15.52 17.11 -20.05
N ASP A 43 15.29 18.35 -19.59
CA ASP A 43 15.73 18.84 -18.29
C ASP A 43 14.52 19.10 -17.40
N PHE A 44 14.56 18.57 -16.17
CA PHE A 44 13.49 18.76 -15.20
C PHE A 44 13.67 20.09 -14.46
N LYS A 45 12.66 20.95 -14.54
CA LYS A 45 12.60 22.21 -13.79
C LYS A 45 11.91 22.00 -12.45
N TYR A 46 12.38 22.72 -11.46
CA TYR A 46 11.83 22.67 -10.10
C TYR A 46 11.42 24.08 -9.68
N GLU A 47 10.41 24.16 -8.82
CA GLU A 47 9.92 25.42 -8.28
C GLU A 47 9.50 25.26 -6.82
N VAL A 48 9.54 26.33 -6.06
CA VAL A 48 8.99 26.37 -4.71
C VAL A 48 7.49 26.24 -4.78
N ILE A 49 6.91 25.38 -3.94
CA ILE A 49 5.47 25.13 -3.93
C ILE A 49 4.75 26.41 -3.48
N PRO A 50 3.73 26.89 -4.25
CA PRO A 50 2.90 28.00 -3.82
C PRO A 50 2.28 27.78 -2.44
N GLY A 51 2.34 28.80 -1.57
CA GLY A 51 1.81 28.74 -0.22
C GLY A 51 2.81 28.33 0.87
N VAL A 52 3.99 27.81 0.51
CA VAL A 52 5.07 27.48 1.46
C VAL A 52 6.34 28.30 1.25
N GLU A 53 6.27 29.35 0.43
CA GLU A 53 7.41 30.22 0.08
C GLU A 53 8.06 30.84 1.33
N LYS A 54 7.25 31.26 2.29
CA LYS A 54 7.74 31.82 3.54
C LYS A 54 8.62 30.84 4.29
N GLN A 55 8.18 29.60 4.42
CA GLN A 55 8.96 28.54 5.09
C GLN A 55 10.22 28.20 4.29
N PHE A 56 10.11 28.13 2.97
CA PHE A 56 11.28 27.91 2.12
C PHE A 56 12.33 29.00 2.30
N GLN A 57 11.94 30.30 2.35
CA GLN A 57 12.88 31.40 2.56
C GLN A 57 13.56 31.34 3.92
N ILE A 58 12.83 30.96 4.98
CA ILE A 58 13.40 30.73 6.31
C ILE A 58 14.48 29.65 6.25
N VAL A 59 14.13 28.48 5.72
CA VAL A 59 15.06 27.34 5.61
C VAL A 59 16.26 27.71 4.75
N LYS A 60 16.04 28.34 3.59
CA LYS A 60 17.11 28.82 2.71
C LYS A 60 18.06 29.77 3.42
N GLY A 61 17.51 30.74 4.16
CA GLY A 61 18.32 31.69 4.93
C GLY A 61 19.20 30.98 5.97
N LEU A 62 18.62 30.05 6.71
CA LEU A 62 19.35 29.31 7.76
C LEU A 62 20.43 28.38 7.20
N LEU A 63 20.13 27.64 6.11
CA LEU A 63 21.09 26.73 5.48
C LEU A 63 22.32 27.47 4.91
N ASN A 64 22.18 28.77 4.57
CA ASN A 64 23.25 29.57 3.99
C ASN A 64 23.91 30.54 5.00
N ARG A 65 23.59 30.45 6.28
CA ARG A 65 24.22 31.29 7.31
C ARG A 65 25.75 31.04 7.36
N PRO A 66 26.57 32.09 7.41
CA PRO A 66 28.02 31.94 7.40
C PRO A 66 28.60 31.29 8.67
N ASP A 67 27.88 31.41 9.78
CA ASP A 67 28.24 30.85 11.08
C ASP A 67 27.82 29.38 11.26
N ILE A 68 27.16 28.77 10.27
CA ILE A 68 26.79 27.36 10.25
C ILE A 68 27.80 26.59 9.38
N ASP A 69 28.55 25.67 9.97
CA ASP A 69 29.53 24.83 9.27
C ASP A 69 28.96 23.49 8.85
N THR A 70 28.11 22.91 9.70
CA THR A 70 27.57 21.56 9.53
C THR A 70 26.05 21.54 9.55
N ILE A 71 25.48 20.85 8.59
CA ILE A 71 24.04 20.60 8.48
C ILE A 71 23.77 19.14 8.80
N TYR A 72 22.99 18.88 9.84
CA TYR A 72 22.45 17.57 10.15
C TYR A 72 21.09 17.40 9.49
N VAL A 73 21.02 16.46 8.56
CA VAL A 73 19.81 16.19 7.77
C VAL A 73 18.95 15.16 8.48
N CYS A 74 17.92 15.63 9.15
CA CYS A 74 17.02 14.86 10.02
C CYS A 74 15.63 14.60 9.39
N THR A 75 15.50 14.71 8.08
CA THR A 75 14.28 14.29 7.37
C THR A 75 14.09 12.77 7.48
N ASP A 76 12.87 12.28 7.21
CA ASP A 76 12.52 10.86 7.36
C ASP A 76 13.59 9.91 6.81
N SER A 77 13.83 8.82 7.54
CA SER A 77 14.81 7.80 7.16
C SER A 77 14.27 6.96 5.99
N GLY A 78 14.37 7.51 4.79
CA GLY A 78 13.85 6.87 3.59
C GLY A 78 14.04 7.73 2.33
N ARG A 79 13.59 7.19 1.20
CA ARG A 79 13.68 7.86 -0.11
C ARG A 79 12.98 9.22 -0.13
N GLU A 80 11.84 9.33 0.54
CA GLU A 80 11.05 10.56 0.57
C GLU A 80 11.77 11.68 1.32
N GLY A 81 12.27 11.39 2.52
CA GLY A 81 13.04 12.37 3.29
C GLY A 81 14.33 12.79 2.60
N GLU A 82 14.99 11.88 1.90
CA GLU A 82 16.16 12.18 1.09
C GLU A 82 15.80 13.14 -0.06
N TYR A 83 14.68 12.85 -0.77
CA TYR A 83 14.21 13.69 -1.86
C TYR A 83 13.84 15.10 -1.41
N ILE A 84 13.11 15.22 -0.29
CA ILE A 84 12.71 16.52 0.29
C ILE A 84 13.94 17.38 0.55
N TYR A 85 14.91 16.84 1.29
CA TYR A 85 16.09 17.61 1.66
C TYR A 85 16.94 17.99 0.44
N ARG A 86 17.25 17.04 -0.45
CA ARG A 86 18.10 17.28 -1.62
C ARG A 86 17.53 18.37 -2.53
N LEU A 87 16.22 18.39 -2.75
CA LEU A 87 15.56 19.44 -3.51
C LEU A 87 15.65 20.81 -2.83
N VAL A 88 15.44 20.83 -1.52
CA VAL A 88 15.55 22.08 -0.75
C VAL A 88 16.97 22.61 -0.78
N ALA A 89 17.96 21.77 -0.54
CA ALA A 89 19.39 22.16 -0.58
C ALA A 89 19.79 22.66 -1.97
N GLN A 90 19.37 22.00 -3.03
CA GLN A 90 19.61 22.41 -4.42
C GLN A 90 18.99 23.79 -4.71
N MET A 91 17.71 23.97 -4.38
CA MET A 91 16.99 25.23 -4.63
C MET A 91 17.45 26.37 -3.73
N ALA A 92 17.91 26.07 -2.52
CA ALA A 92 18.52 27.03 -1.60
C ALA A 92 19.92 27.46 -2.05
N GLY A 93 20.56 26.65 -2.91
CA GLY A 93 21.93 26.88 -3.38
C GLY A 93 22.99 26.65 -2.29
N VAL A 94 22.78 25.62 -1.45
CA VAL A 94 23.71 25.28 -0.37
C VAL A 94 25.06 24.86 -0.96
N LYS A 95 26.14 25.54 -0.51
CA LYS A 95 27.52 25.26 -0.93
C LYS A 95 28.44 25.34 0.29
N ASP A 96 29.57 24.67 0.20
CA ASP A 96 30.67 24.75 1.17
C ASP A 96 30.24 24.46 2.62
N LYS A 97 29.31 23.53 2.79
CA LYS A 97 28.81 23.04 4.08
C LYS A 97 29.03 21.55 4.22
N THR A 98 29.48 21.12 5.38
CA THR A 98 29.47 19.69 5.74
C THR A 98 28.02 19.27 5.94
N GLN A 99 27.60 18.21 5.24
CA GLN A 99 26.22 17.71 5.34
C GLN A 99 26.25 16.26 5.84
N LYS A 100 25.61 16.02 6.97
CA LYS A 100 25.56 14.70 7.62
C LYS A 100 24.14 14.20 7.69
N ARG A 101 23.89 12.99 7.22
CA ARG A 101 22.59 12.34 7.23
C ARG A 101 22.37 11.59 8.54
N VAL A 102 21.37 12.02 9.28
CA VAL A 102 20.88 11.34 10.48
C VAL A 102 19.89 10.27 10.06
N TRP A 103 20.10 9.03 10.54
CA TRP A 103 19.24 7.91 10.22
C TRP A 103 18.75 7.26 11.50
N ILE A 104 17.43 7.29 11.72
CA ILE A 104 16.79 6.78 12.93
C ILE A 104 15.59 5.92 12.58
N ASP A 105 15.29 4.93 13.41
CA ASP A 105 14.17 4.02 13.26
C ASP A 105 13.00 4.36 14.20
N SER A 106 13.25 5.18 15.22
CA SER A 106 12.26 5.69 16.15
C SER A 106 12.56 7.12 16.59
N GLN A 107 11.58 7.80 17.20
CA GLN A 107 11.74 9.19 17.69
C GLN A 107 11.94 9.24 19.22
N THR A 108 12.55 8.23 19.81
CA THR A 108 12.97 8.28 21.21
C THR A 108 14.22 9.13 21.35
N GLU A 109 14.40 9.77 22.52
CA GLU A 109 15.56 10.61 22.79
C GLU A 109 16.88 9.86 22.56
N GLU A 110 16.97 8.65 23.07
CA GLU A 110 18.15 7.78 22.91
C GLU A 110 18.48 7.53 21.43
N GLU A 111 17.48 7.21 20.62
CA GLU A 111 17.63 6.93 19.20
C GLU A 111 18.02 8.19 18.41
N ILE A 112 17.44 9.34 18.75
CA ILE A 112 17.78 10.62 18.12
C ILE A 112 19.26 10.97 18.42
N LEU A 113 19.68 10.87 19.68
CA LEU A 113 21.06 11.14 20.07
C LEU A 113 22.05 10.16 19.43
N ARG A 114 21.68 8.89 19.31
CA ARG A 114 22.45 7.89 18.57
C ARG A 114 22.60 8.29 17.11
N GLY A 115 21.49 8.60 16.44
CA GLY A 115 21.48 8.97 15.03
C GLY A 115 22.31 10.21 14.72
N ILE A 116 22.35 11.20 15.63
CA ILE A 116 23.19 12.39 15.47
C ILE A 116 24.67 12.02 15.60
N ARG A 117 25.03 11.20 16.60
CA ARG A 117 26.42 10.76 16.81
C ARG A 117 26.95 9.92 15.66
N GLU A 118 26.12 9.07 15.09
CA GLU A 118 26.46 8.13 14.01
C GLU A 118 26.15 8.69 12.62
N ALA A 119 25.79 9.97 12.52
CA ALA A 119 25.42 10.60 11.25
C ALA A 119 26.57 10.51 10.23
N LYS A 120 26.27 9.96 9.08
CA LYS A 120 27.21 9.73 7.98
C LYS A 120 27.21 10.91 7.01
N ASP A 121 28.28 10.99 6.22
CA ASP A 121 28.32 11.94 5.13
C ASP A 121 27.14 11.70 4.15
N ILE A 122 26.56 12.78 3.67
CA ILE A 122 25.36 12.72 2.82
C ILE A 122 25.62 11.98 1.51
N SER A 123 26.87 11.94 1.04
CA SER A 123 27.27 11.24 -0.20
C SER A 123 27.08 9.72 -0.11
N GLU A 124 27.12 9.14 1.10
CA GLU A 124 26.80 7.71 1.27
C GLU A 124 25.36 7.36 0.86
N TYR A 125 24.48 8.36 0.76
CA TYR A 125 23.08 8.21 0.38
C TYR A 125 22.78 8.64 -1.07
N ASP A 126 23.79 8.87 -1.91
CA ASP A 126 23.62 9.33 -3.30
C ASP A 126 22.83 8.35 -4.16
N ASN A 127 23.04 7.05 -3.98
CA ASN A 127 22.24 6.04 -4.68
C ASN A 127 20.76 6.06 -4.25
N LEU A 128 20.50 6.30 -2.96
CA LEU A 128 19.15 6.45 -2.44
C LEU A 128 18.49 7.72 -2.99
N ALA A 129 19.24 8.83 -3.04
CA ALA A 129 18.78 10.06 -3.64
C ALA A 129 18.47 9.88 -5.14
N ALA A 130 19.36 9.24 -5.90
CA ALA A 130 19.14 8.95 -7.31
C ALA A 130 17.87 8.11 -7.53
N ALA A 131 17.65 7.08 -6.72
CA ALA A 131 16.43 6.26 -6.77
C ALA A 131 15.17 7.10 -6.44
N ALA A 132 15.26 8.03 -5.49
CA ALA A 132 14.16 8.92 -5.14
C ALA A 132 13.83 9.90 -6.28
N TYR A 133 14.85 10.50 -6.91
CA TYR A 133 14.68 11.37 -8.08
C TYR A 133 14.08 10.63 -9.28
N LEU A 134 14.56 9.42 -9.58
CA LEU A 134 14.02 8.61 -10.69
C LEU A 134 12.55 8.28 -10.45
N ARG A 135 12.20 7.84 -9.25
CA ARG A 135 10.82 7.57 -8.89
C ARG A 135 9.91 8.80 -9.04
N ALA A 136 10.36 9.95 -8.55
CA ALA A 136 9.59 11.18 -8.66
C ALA A 136 9.38 11.60 -10.12
N LYS A 137 10.41 11.48 -10.95
CA LYS A 137 10.33 11.76 -12.41
C LYS A 137 9.38 10.78 -13.12
N GLU A 138 9.44 9.51 -12.78
CA GLU A 138 8.53 8.49 -13.33
C GLU A 138 7.09 8.83 -12.97
N ASP A 139 6.79 9.04 -11.68
CA ASP A 139 5.44 9.39 -11.21
C ASP A 139 4.93 10.69 -11.86
N TYR A 140 5.80 11.70 -12.04
CA TYR A 140 5.48 12.94 -12.72
C TYR A 140 5.14 12.75 -14.20
N LEU A 141 5.98 12.02 -14.94
CA LEU A 141 5.76 11.78 -16.37
C LEU A 141 4.52 10.92 -16.63
N MET A 142 4.38 9.83 -15.87
CA MET A 142 3.22 8.96 -15.95
C MET A 142 1.94 9.71 -15.59
N GLY A 143 1.96 10.41 -14.45
CA GLY A 143 0.83 11.18 -13.97
C GLY A 143 0.35 12.21 -14.97
N ILE A 144 1.24 13.05 -15.50
CA ILE A 144 0.89 14.12 -16.43
C ILE A 144 0.37 13.55 -17.76
N ASN A 145 1.13 12.66 -18.38
CA ASN A 145 0.79 12.19 -19.71
C ASN A 145 -0.49 11.36 -19.74
N PHE A 146 -0.60 10.37 -18.85
CA PHE A 146 -1.77 9.50 -18.83
C PHE A 146 -3.02 10.20 -18.31
N SER A 147 -2.90 11.08 -17.32
CA SER A 147 -4.05 11.86 -16.84
C SER A 147 -4.61 12.74 -17.97
N ARG A 148 -3.74 13.40 -18.72
CA ARG A 148 -4.17 14.23 -19.87
C ARG A 148 -4.80 13.39 -20.97
N VAL A 149 -4.19 12.27 -21.37
CA VAL A 149 -4.74 11.38 -22.40
C VAL A 149 -6.11 10.87 -22.00
N LEU A 150 -6.25 10.31 -20.80
CA LEU A 150 -7.52 9.75 -20.36
C LEU A 150 -8.60 10.81 -20.19
N THR A 151 -8.23 11.98 -19.66
CA THR A 151 -9.17 13.09 -19.53
C THR A 151 -9.66 13.58 -20.87
N LEU A 152 -8.78 13.75 -21.86
CA LEU A 152 -9.15 14.22 -23.21
C LEU A 152 -10.00 13.17 -23.95
N ARG A 153 -9.71 11.89 -23.78
CA ARG A 153 -10.43 10.81 -24.46
C ARG A 153 -11.77 10.45 -23.79
N TYR A 154 -11.80 10.42 -22.48
CA TYR A 154 -12.93 9.83 -21.73
C TYR A 154 -13.58 10.78 -20.74
N GLY A 155 -13.00 11.95 -20.46
CA GLY A 155 -13.48 12.89 -19.43
C GLY A 155 -14.96 13.25 -19.62
N ASN A 156 -15.39 13.60 -20.83
CA ASN A 156 -16.77 13.92 -21.13
C ASN A 156 -17.71 12.71 -20.94
N SER A 157 -17.31 11.52 -21.40
CA SER A 157 -18.10 10.30 -21.27
C SER A 157 -18.30 9.91 -19.80
N VAL A 158 -17.24 10.01 -19.00
CA VAL A 158 -17.31 9.75 -17.54
C VAL A 158 -18.18 10.77 -16.84
N THR A 159 -18.01 12.06 -17.15
CA THR A 159 -18.83 13.14 -16.60
C THR A 159 -20.30 12.95 -16.90
N ASN A 160 -20.65 12.65 -18.15
CA ASN A 160 -22.03 12.40 -18.57
C ASN A 160 -22.63 11.17 -17.86
N TYR A 161 -21.85 10.10 -17.73
CA TYR A 161 -22.30 8.89 -17.03
C TYR A 161 -22.59 9.14 -15.54
N LEU A 162 -21.73 9.93 -14.88
CA LEU A 162 -21.86 10.23 -13.46
C LEU A 162 -22.86 11.37 -13.17
N GLY A 163 -23.29 12.11 -14.17
CA GLY A 163 -24.21 13.25 -14.02
C GLY A 163 -23.61 14.43 -13.23
N GLY A 164 -22.28 14.51 -13.16
CA GLY A 164 -21.56 15.50 -12.35
C GLY A 164 -20.91 16.62 -13.16
N LYS A 165 -20.08 17.42 -12.49
CA LYS A 165 -19.21 18.40 -13.14
C LYS A 165 -18.01 17.72 -13.79
N TYR A 166 -17.54 18.28 -14.91
CA TYR A 166 -16.32 17.81 -15.58
C TYR A 166 -15.13 17.81 -14.61
N GLN A 167 -14.47 16.66 -14.50
CA GLN A 167 -13.28 16.48 -13.69
C GLN A 167 -12.21 15.77 -14.51
N ALA A 168 -10.96 16.11 -14.22
CA ALA A 168 -9.81 15.41 -14.77
C ALA A 168 -9.74 13.97 -14.22
N ILE A 169 -9.46 13.03 -15.10
CA ILE A 169 -9.18 11.64 -14.71
C ILE A 169 -7.71 11.57 -14.30
N SER A 170 -7.48 11.48 -13.00
CA SER A 170 -6.12 11.38 -12.46
C SER A 170 -5.59 9.96 -12.58
N VAL A 171 -4.36 9.84 -13.05
CA VAL A 171 -3.61 8.58 -13.11
C VAL A 171 -2.42 8.69 -12.18
N GLY A 172 -2.25 7.69 -11.34
CA GLY A 172 -1.11 7.57 -10.46
C GLY A 172 -0.79 6.10 -10.23
N ARG A 173 0.46 5.79 -10.03
CA ARG A 173 0.96 4.41 -9.92
C ARG A 173 0.21 3.60 -8.87
N VAL A 174 0.06 4.12 -7.66
CA VAL A 174 -0.63 3.42 -6.57
C VAL A 174 -2.14 3.43 -6.78
N MET A 175 -2.71 4.61 -7.05
CA MET A 175 -4.16 4.79 -7.18
C MET A 175 -4.75 3.96 -8.31
N THR A 176 -4.08 3.90 -9.47
CA THR A 176 -4.54 3.11 -10.62
C THR A 176 -4.50 1.61 -10.33
N CYS A 177 -3.45 1.13 -9.65
CA CYS A 177 -3.35 -0.27 -9.23
C CYS A 177 -4.47 -0.64 -8.26
N VAL A 178 -4.72 0.18 -7.24
CA VAL A 178 -5.78 -0.06 -6.25
C VAL A 178 -7.15 -0.06 -6.93
N LEU A 179 -7.43 0.90 -7.82
CA LEU A 179 -8.67 0.92 -8.60
C LEU A 179 -8.82 -0.35 -9.45
N GLY A 180 -7.74 -0.81 -10.09
CA GLY A 180 -7.75 -2.05 -10.85
C GLY A 180 -8.08 -3.27 -10.00
N MET A 181 -7.57 -3.34 -8.77
CA MET A 181 -7.89 -4.41 -7.81
C MET A 181 -9.37 -4.38 -7.41
N VAL A 182 -9.90 -3.19 -7.09
CA VAL A 182 -11.32 -3.01 -6.74
C VAL A 182 -12.23 -3.41 -7.91
N VAL A 183 -11.95 -2.93 -9.12
CA VAL A 183 -12.74 -3.27 -10.31
C VAL A 183 -12.70 -4.77 -10.62
N ARG A 184 -11.55 -5.42 -10.46
CA ARG A 184 -11.43 -6.88 -10.62
C ARG A 184 -12.31 -7.60 -9.61
N ARG A 185 -12.25 -7.20 -8.35
CA ARG A 185 -13.06 -7.80 -7.29
C ARG A 185 -14.55 -7.61 -7.51
N GLU A 186 -14.97 -6.43 -7.93
CA GLU A 186 -16.38 -6.16 -8.32
C GLU A 186 -16.85 -7.05 -9.46
N ARG A 187 -16.01 -7.26 -10.47
CA ARG A 187 -16.33 -8.18 -11.59
C ARG A 187 -16.46 -9.62 -11.10
N GLU A 188 -15.59 -10.09 -10.24
CA GLU A 188 -15.69 -11.42 -9.62
C GLU A 188 -16.98 -11.58 -8.82
N ILE A 189 -17.36 -10.56 -8.04
CA ILE A 189 -18.60 -10.57 -7.25
C ILE A 189 -19.82 -10.63 -8.18
N ARG A 190 -19.84 -9.83 -9.24
CA ARG A 190 -20.95 -9.81 -10.21
C ARG A 190 -21.06 -11.11 -11.02
N ALA A 191 -19.92 -11.73 -11.32
CA ALA A 191 -19.86 -13.00 -12.03
C ALA A 191 -20.03 -14.23 -11.12
N PHE A 192 -20.14 -14.01 -9.80
CA PHE A 192 -20.24 -15.10 -8.86
C PHE A 192 -21.55 -15.87 -9.00
N VAL A 193 -21.43 -17.16 -9.30
CA VAL A 193 -22.56 -18.10 -9.35
C VAL A 193 -22.57 -18.92 -8.07
N LYS A 194 -23.67 -18.82 -7.31
CA LYS A 194 -23.85 -19.66 -6.12
C LYS A 194 -23.91 -21.13 -6.54
N THR A 195 -22.97 -21.91 -6.06
CA THR A 195 -22.94 -23.34 -6.27
C THR A 195 -23.36 -24.05 -4.99
N PRO A 196 -24.57 -24.57 -4.88
CA PRO A 196 -25.00 -25.34 -3.72
C PRO A 196 -24.19 -26.65 -3.66
N PHE A 197 -23.86 -27.09 -2.45
CA PHE A 197 -23.32 -28.42 -2.20
C PHE A 197 -23.93 -28.98 -0.92
N TYR A 198 -23.99 -30.30 -0.83
CA TYR A 198 -24.71 -30.99 0.23
C TYR A 198 -23.74 -31.85 1.02
N ARG A 199 -23.62 -31.56 2.32
CA ARG A 199 -22.83 -32.35 3.26
C ARG A 199 -23.71 -33.37 3.96
N VAL A 200 -23.16 -34.53 4.27
CA VAL A 200 -23.79 -35.53 5.11
C VAL A 200 -23.17 -35.46 6.49
N VAL A 201 -24.00 -35.23 7.48
CA VAL A 201 -23.59 -35.12 8.90
C VAL A 201 -24.33 -36.22 9.66
N SER A 202 -23.60 -36.94 10.52
CA SER A 202 -24.16 -37.96 11.41
C SER A 202 -24.07 -37.50 12.85
N SER A 203 -25.07 -37.84 13.68
CA SER A 203 -24.98 -37.74 15.11
C SER A 203 -24.50 -39.10 15.67
N ILE A 204 -23.37 -39.11 16.31
CA ILE A 204 -22.72 -40.30 16.84
C ILE A 204 -22.86 -40.29 18.33
N ALA A 205 -23.47 -41.35 18.91
CA ALA A 205 -23.63 -41.51 20.35
C ALA A 205 -22.47 -42.37 20.90
N LEU A 206 -21.88 -41.90 21.99
CA LEU A 206 -20.84 -42.59 22.73
C LEU A 206 -21.00 -42.34 24.23
N GLU A 207 -21.20 -43.44 25.00
CA GLU A 207 -21.26 -43.40 26.47
C GLU A 207 -22.25 -42.36 27.07
N GLY A 208 -23.38 -42.12 26.38
CA GLY A 208 -24.41 -41.16 26.84
C GLY A 208 -24.25 -39.75 26.33
N GLU A 209 -23.16 -39.44 25.67
CA GLU A 209 -22.95 -38.15 24.98
C GLU A 209 -23.14 -38.34 23.47
N SER A 210 -23.40 -37.25 22.74
CA SER A 210 -23.49 -37.26 21.30
C SER A 210 -22.64 -36.17 20.70
N PHE A 211 -21.99 -36.46 19.56
CA PHE A 211 -21.23 -35.48 18.79
C PHE A 211 -21.54 -35.61 17.30
N GLU A 212 -21.31 -34.54 16.55
CA GLU A 212 -21.51 -34.53 15.11
C GLU A 212 -20.24 -35.01 14.37
N GLY A 213 -20.45 -35.93 13.45
CA GLY A 213 -19.43 -36.41 12.52
C GLY A 213 -19.76 -35.99 11.10
N GLU A 214 -18.81 -35.39 10.39
CA GLU A 214 -18.99 -35.04 8.98
C GLU A 214 -18.42 -36.16 8.08
N TRP A 215 -19.25 -36.66 7.18
CA TRP A 215 -18.80 -37.65 6.20
C TRP A 215 -17.81 -37.05 5.21
N ARG A 216 -16.74 -37.79 4.90
CA ARG A 216 -15.73 -37.44 3.91
C ARG A 216 -15.38 -38.66 3.06
N ALA A 217 -15.16 -38.40 1.76
CA ALA A 217 -14.61 -39.40 0.87
C ALA A 217 -13.11 -39.56 1.13
N VAL A 218 -12.69 -40.64 1.71
CA VAL A 218 -11.28 -40.95 1.97
C VAL A 218 -10.72 -41.87 0.88
N GLU A 219 -9.38 -41.92 0.76
CA GLU A 219 -8.69 -42.80 -0.18
C GLU A 219 -9.10 -44.26 0.02
N GLY A 220 -9.36 -44.96 -1.10
CA GLY A 220 -9.88 -46.34 -1.09
C GLY A 220 -11.41 -46.41 -0.91
N SER A 221 -12.14 -45.34 -0.60
CA SER A 221 -13.59 -45.35 -0.55
C SER A 221 -14.23 -45.19 -1.94
N ARG A 222 -15.47 -45.73 -2.09
CA ARG A 222 -16.24 -45.69 -3.35
C ARG A 222 -16.39 -44.27 -3.92
N TYR A 223 -16.46 -43.28 -3.06
CA TYR A 223 -16.69 -41.88 -3.48
C TYR A 223 -15.38 -41.08 -3.60
N PHE A 224 -14.22 -41.67 -3.37
CA PHE A 224 -12.95 -40.97 -3.49
C PHE A 224 -12.75 -40.45 -4.92
N GLN A 225 -12.50 -39.14 -5.07
CA GLN A 225 -12.38 -38.45 -6.36
C GLN A 225 -13.58 -38.61 -7.32
N SER A 226 -14.75 -38.95 -6.79
CA SER A 226 -15.95 -39.15 -7.60
C SER A 226 -16.42 -37.84 -8.22
N PRO A 227 -16.86 -37.83 -9.51
CA PRO A 227 -17.37 -36.65 -10.19
C PRO A 227 -18.68 -36.09 -9.59
N VAL A 228 -19.38 -36.86 -8.74
CA VAL A 228 -20.59 -36.40 -8.02
C VAL A 228 -20.28 -35.52 -6.83
N LEU A 229 -19.01 -35.50 -6.41
CA LEU A 229 -18.56 -34.62 -5.32
C LEU A 229 -18.08 -33.27 -5.87
N TYR A 230 -18.34 -32.21 -5.09
CA TYR A 230 -17.74 -30.90 -5.26
C TYR A 230 -16.37 -30.83 -4.59
N LYS A 231 -16.30 -31.39 -3.38
CA LYS A 231 -15.08 -31.59 -2.56
C LYS A 231 -15.24 -32.91 -1.82
N GLU A 232 -14.22 -33.34 -1.11
CA GLU A 232 -14.20 -34.59 -0.32
C GLU A 232 -15.43 -34.75 0.61
N ASN A 233 -16.02 -33.66 1.08
CA ASN A 233 -17.12 -33.65 2.05
C ASN A 233 -18.44 -33.11 1.50
N GLY A 234 -18.57 -32.92 0.19
CA GLY A 234 -19.77 -32.29 -0.34
C GLY A 234 -20.21 -32.79 -1.70
N PHE A 235 -21.44 -33.24 -1.79
CA PHE A 235 -22.10 -33.66 -3.04
C PHE A 235 -22.58 -32.45 -3.85
N LYS A 236 -22.49 -32.55 -5.17
CA LYS A 236 -23.02 -31.52 -6.09
C LYS A 236 -24.55 -31.52 -6.14
N LYS A 237 -25.19 -32.65 -5.90
CA LYS A 237 -26.65 -32.79 -5.94
C LYS A 237 -27.17 -33.40 -4.63
N LYS A 238 -28.34 -32.96 -4.22
CA LYS A 238 -29.02 -33.44 -3.01
C LYS A 238 -29.36 -34.93 -3.10
N GLU A 239 -29.74 -35.40 -4.30
CA GLU A 239 -30.10 -36.76 -4.57
C GLU A 239 -28.95 -37.74 -4.32
N ASP A 240 -27.71 -37.33 -4.64
CA ASP A 240 -26.54 -38.16 -4.43
C ASP A 240 -26.16 -38.26 -2.94
N ALA A 241 -26.32 -37.14 -2.19
CA ALA A 241 -26.19 -37.18 -0.74
C ALA A 241 -27.27 -38.05 -0.09
N GLN A 242 -28.51 -37.98 -0.59
CA GLN A 242 -29.63 -38.77 -0.10
C GLN A 242 -29.40 -40.31 -0.34
N LYS A 243 -28.81 -40.70 -1.50
CA LYS A 243 -28.44 -42.09 -1.76
C LYS A 243 -27.46 -42.61 -0.74
N LEU A 244 -26.43 -41.83 -0.41
CA LEU A 244 -25.48 -42.20 0.64
C LEU A 244 -26.16 -42.38 1.98
N ILE A 245 -27.06 -41.47 2.37
CA ILE A 245 -27.85 -41.61 3.62
C ILE A 245 -28.67 -42.86 3.61
N CYS A 246 -29.35 -43.18 2.50
CA CYS A 246 -30.12 -44.41 2.39
C CYS A 246 -29.23 -45.67 2.48
N GLU A 247 -28.07 -45.69 1.81
CA GLU A 247 -27.10 -46.79 1.91
C GLU A 247 -26.63 -47.01 3.35
N LEU A 248 -26.25 -45.96 4.06
CA LEU A 248 -25.83 -46.05 5.46
C LEU A 248 -26.97 -46.44 6.42
N SER A 249 -28.20 -46.06 6.09
CA SER A 249 -29.38 -46.38 6.93
C SER A 249 -29.87 -47.82 6.76
N THR A 250 -29.34 -48.60 5.82
CA THR A 250 -29.70 -50.04 5.64
C THR A 250 -29.12 -50.92 6.75
N GLN A 251 -28.06 -50.47 7.41
CA GLN A 251 -27.43 -51.18 8.56
C GLN A 251 -27.81 -50.43 9.83
N GLN A 252 -28.68 -51.02 10.65
CA GLN A 252 -29.08 -50.44 11.93
C GLN A 252 -28.82 -51.44 13.08
N PRO A 253 -28.14 -51.04 14.18
CA PRO A 253 -27.50 -49.71 14.34
C PRO A 253 -26.23 -49.57 13.47
N LEU A 254 -26.01 -48.37 12.90
CA LEU A 254 -24.78 -48.03 12.21
C LEU A 254 -23.64 -47.91 13.24
N ILE A 255 -22.70 -48.84 13.20
CA ILE A 255 -21.55 -48.85 14.11
C ILE A 255 -20.37 -48.15 13.44
N CYS A 256 -19.85 -47.14 14.13
CA CYS A 256 -18.65 -46.40 13.69
C CYS A 256 -17.45 -46.85 14.55
N THR A 257 -16.30 -47.04 13.90
CA THR A 257 -15.04 -47.37 14.58
C THR A 257 -14.06 -46.25 14.45
N VAL A 258 -13.42 -45.86 15.56
CA VAL A 258 -12.37 -44.81 15.54
C VAL A 258 -11.10 -45.48 14.98
N GLU A 259 -10.71 -45.09 13.76
CA GLU A 259 -9.48 -45.55 13.15
C GLU A 259 -8.24 -44.82 13.63
N LYS A 260 -8.36 -43.52 13.83
CA LYS A 260 -7.22 -42.67 14.17
C LYS A 260 -7.63 -41.46 15.03
N ILE A 261 -6.86 -41.22 16.05
CA ILE A 261 -6.97 -39.97 16.84
C ILE A 261 -5.67 -39.20 16.67
N GLU A 262 -5.74 -37.99 16.14
CA GLU A 262 -4.61 -37.08 16.03
C GLU A 262 -4.77 -35.93 17.04
N ARG A 263 -3.79 -35.77 17.91
CA ARG A 263 -3.69 -34.60 18.78
C ARG A 263 -2.63 -33.67 18.19
N LYS A 264 -3.05 -32.56 17.63
CA LYS A 264 -2.13 -31.52 17.13
C LYS A 264 -1.95 -30.45 18.20
N LYS A 265 -0.72 -30.22 18.59
CA LYS A 265 -0.37 -29.10 19.45
C LYS A 265 -0.03 -27.91 18.54
N GLU A 266 -0.92 -26.94 18.50
CA GLU A 266 -0.67 -25.71 17.74
C GLU A 266 -0.11 -24.65 18.71
N ASN A 267 1.05 -24.12 18.35
CA ASN A 267 1.58 -22.93 18.99
C ASN A 267 1.03 -21.72 18.28
N LYS A 268 0.16 -20.98 18.93
CA LYS A 268 -0.33 -19.70 18.43
C LYS A 268 0.61 -18.60 18.91
N ASN A 269 1.35 -18.02 18.00
CA ASN A 269 2.19 -16.87 18.33
C ASN A 269 1.31 -15.71 18.81
N PRO A 270 1.82 -14.86 19.70
CA PRO A 270 1.15 -13.61 20.03
C PRO A 270 0.96 -12.76 18.77
N PRO A 271 -0.05 -11.89 18.74
CA PRO A 271 -0.23 -10.98 17.63
C PRO A 271 1.03 -10.11 17.44
N LEU A 272 1.30 -9.72 16.22
CA LEU A 272 2.36 -8.76 15.90
C LEU A 272 2.06 -7.41 16.58
N LEU A 273 3.10 -6.63 16.82
CA LEU A 273 2.94 -5.25 17.26
C LEU A 273 2.16 -4.47 16.19
N PHE A 274 1.37 -3.51 16.64
CA PHE A 274 0.63 -2.65 15.73
C PHE A 274 1.58 -1.86 14.84
N ASN A 275 1.30 -1.86 13.55
CA ASN A 275 1.76 -0.77 12.71
C ASN A 275 0.87 0.47 12.91
N LEU A 276 1.31 1.63 12.42
CA LEU A 276 0.60 2.89 12.64
C LEU A 276 -0.86 2.86 12.15
N ALA A 277 -1.12 2.28 10.99
CA ALA A 277 -2.47 2.21 10.43
C ALA A 277 -3.39 1.29 11.23
N GLU A 278 -2.90 0.15 11.69
CA GLU A 278 -3.64 -0.77 12.56
C GLU A 278 -3.95 -0.12 13.91
N LEU A 279 -2.98 0.57 14.51
CA LEU A 279 -3.17 1.31 15.75
C LEU A 279 -4.23 2.40 15.60
N GLN A 280 -4.15 3.19 14.55
CA GLN A 280 -5.16 4.22 14.23
C GLN A 280 -6.56 3.62 14.08
N ASN A 281 -6.69 2.49 13.35
CA ASN A 281 -7.95 1.79 13.18
C ASN A 281 -8.54 1.26 14.51
N VAL A 282 -7.69 0.75 15.38
CA VAL A 282 -8.13 0.28 16.71
C VAL A 282 -8.53 1.45 17.59
N CYS A 283 -7.73 2.51 17.65
CA CYS A 283 -8.04 3.72 18.41
C CYS A 283 -9.35 4.36 17.94
N SER A 284 -9.56 4.51 16.63
CA SER A 284 -10.80 5.08 16.07
C SER A 284 -12.07 4.27 16.37
N LYS A 285 -11.93 3.00 16.79
CA LYS A 285 -13.07 2.18 17.20
C LYS A 285 -13.35 2.24 18.70
N LEU A 286 -12.35 2.63 19.48
CA LEU A 286 -12.42 2.66 20.94
C LEU A 286 -12.70 4.06 21.48
N PHE A 287 -12.31 5.09 20.73
CA PHE A 287 -12.42 6.51 21.06
C PHE A 287 -13.14 7.29 19.95
#